data_14a36d6acd124ec2d8df94dbb1820fd0
#
_entry.id   14a36d6acd124ec2d8df94dbb1820fd0
#
_cell.length_a   1.000
_cell.length_b   1.000
_cell.length_c   1.000
_cell.angle_alpha   90.00
_cell.angle_beta   90.00
_cell.angle_gamma   90.00
#
_symmetry.space_group_name_H-M   'P 1'
#
loop_
_entity.id
_entity.type
_entity.pdbx_description
1 polymer ?
#
loop_
_entity_poly.entity_id
_entity_poly.type
_entity_poly.pdbx_seq_one_letter_code
_entity_poly.pdbx_strand_id
1 'polypeptide(L)'
;MRKTIAALLTLALAVALASTVQAQRGRDGQLNLLYWQAPSTMNPNLSGGTKELEASSVVLEPLARYDHNGNLVPYLAAGIPTVANGGVAEDLTSITWELKQGIKWSDGSALTAADVVFTYEYCTD
;
A
#
# COMPACT_ATOMS: atom_id res chain seq x y z
N MET A 1 -24.34 -42.18 32.06
CA MET A 1 -24.70 -40.76 32.29
C MET A 1 -23.57 -39.90 32.80
N ARG A 2 -22.87 -40.19 33.95
CA ARG A 2 -21.79 -39.32 34.45
C ARG A 2 -20.60 -39.17 33.45
N LYS A 3 -20.20 -40.25 32.76
CA LYS A 3 -19.08 -40.21 31.77
C LYS A 3 -19.43 -39.43 30.50
N THR A 4 -20.69 -39.50 30.05
CA THR A 4 -21.18 -38.75 28.88
C THR A 4 -21.32 -37.26 29.18
N ILE A 5 -21.74 -36.88 30.39
CA ILE A 5 -21.82 -35.48 30.81
C ILE A 5 -20.42 -34.87 30.93
N ALA A 6 -19.45 -35.63 31.49
CA ALA A 6 -18.07 -35.15 31.55
C ALA A 6 -17.45 -34.93 30.16
N ALA A 7 -17.67 -35.82 29.22
CA ALA A 7 -17.19 -35.69 27.83
C ALA A 7 -17.81 -34.47 27.09
N LEU A 8 -19.11 -34.20 27.32
CA LEU A 8 -19.78 -33.03 26.76
C LEU A 8 -19.27 -31.72 27.37
N LEU A 9 -18.98 -31.70 28.68
CA LEU A 9 -18.40 -30.52 29.33
C LEU A 9 -16.96 -30.22 28.85
N THR A 10 -16.13 -31.25 28.67
CA THR A 10 -14.78 -31.05 28.13
C THR A 10 -14.79 -30.57 26.67
N LEU A 11 -15.70 -31.08 25.83
CA LEU A 11 -15.85 -30.63 24.46
C LEU A 11 -16.36 -29.17 24.39
N ALA A 12 -17.32 -28.80 25.24
CA ALA A 12 -17.83 -27.42 25.31
C ALA A 12 -16.76 -26.44 25.78
N LEU A 13 -15.90 -26.83 26.74
CA LEU A 13 -14.79 -26.02 27.21
C LEU A 13 -13.69 -25.85 26.14
N ALA A 14 -13.40 -26.90 25.35
CA ALA A 14 -12.46 -26.83 24.25
C ALA A 14 -12.94 -25.91 23.12
N VAL A 15 -14.24 -25.93 22.80
CA VAL A 15 -14.86 -25.04 21.81
C VAL A 15 -14.88 -23.60 22.29
N ALA A 16 -15.13 -23.34 23.58
CA ALA A 16 -15.09 -22.00 24.17
C ALA A 16 -13.68 -21.39 24.18
N LEU A 17 -12.63 -22.20 24.35
CA LEU A 17 -11.23 -21.76 24.28
C LEU A 17 -10.76 -21.50 22.85
N ALA A 18 -11.31 -22.19 21.85
CA ALA A 18 -10.98 -21.96 20.44
C ALA A 18 -11.54 -20.64 19.87
N SER A 19 -12.53 -20.05 20.52
CA SER A 19 -13.21 -18.83 20.05
C SER A 19 -12.45 -17.52 20.34
N THR A 20 -11.33 -17.54 21.05
CA THR A 20 -10.67 -16.31 21.54
C THR A 20 -9.44 -15.86 20.77
N VAL A 21 -9.04 -16.59 19.73
CA VAL A 21 -7.90 -16.14 18.88
C VAL A 21 -8.43 -15.46 17.62
N GLN A 22 -9.19 -14.42 17.77
CA GLN A 22 -9.32 -13.43 16.71
C GLN A 22 -8.11 -12.51 16.77
N ALA A 23 -7.20 -12.65 15.82
CA ALA A 23 -6.15 -11.65 15.61
C ALA A 23 -6.83 -10.31 15.31
N GLN A 24 -6.96 -9.45 16.30
CA GLN A 24 -7.57 -8.13 16.18
C GLN A 24 -6.55 -7.18 15.56
N ARG A 25 -6.36 -7.33 14.23
CA ARG A 25 -5.47 -6.46 13.46
C ARG A 25 -6.01 -5.03 13.51
N GLY A 26 -5.15 -4.09 13.92
CA GLY A 26 -5.46 -2.66 13.86
C GLY A 26 -6.46 -2.15 14.91
N ARG A 27 -6.84 -2.94 15.91
CA ARG A 27 -7.80 -2.53 16.95
C ARG A 27 -7.35 -1.29 17.72
N ASP A 28 -6.04 -1.15 17.94
CA ASP A 28 -5.47 -0.05 18.72
C ASP A 28 -4.87 1.06 17.85
N GLY A 29 -5.20 1.08 16.55
CA GLY A 29 -4.65 2.05 15.60
C GLY A 29 -3.16 1.83 15.31
N GLN A 30 -2.58 0.72 15.74
CA GLN A 30 -1.18 0.37 15.54
C GLN A 30 -1.04 -0.81 14.57
N LEU A 31 -0.15 -0.67 13.59
CA LEU A 31 0.26 -1.75 12.68
C LEU A 31 1.71 -2.13 12.97
N ASN A 32 1.94 -3.38 13.37
CA ASN A 32 3.27 -3.93 13.54
C ASN A 32 3.62 -4.81 12.33
N LEU A 33 4.64 -4.39 11.57
CA LEU A 33 5.14 -5.13 10.43
C LEU A 33 6.44 -5.85 10.82
N LEU A 34 6.44 -7.18 10.72
CA LEU A 34 7.66 -7.96 10.84
C LEU A 34 8.33 -8.04 9.48
N TYR A 35 9.55 -7.58 9.39
CA TYR A 35 10.33 -7.52 8.16
C TYR A 35 11.72 -8.14 8.36
N TRP A 36 12.32 -8.65 7.29
CA TRP A 36 13.60 -9.36 7.34
C TRP A 36 14.79 -8.46 7.70
N GLN A 37 14.70 -7.16 7.44
CA GLN A 37 15.71 -6.15 7.78
C GLN A 37 15.06 -4.78 7.93
N ALA A 38 15.51 -4.00 8.92
CA ALA A 38 15.04 -2.63 9.09
C ALA A 38 15.47 -1.73 7.91
N PRO A 39 14.58 -0.87 7.38
CA PRO A 39 14.95 0.11 6.37
C PRO A 39 15.88 1.17 6.98
N SER A 40 16.84 1.64 6.19
CA SER A 40 17.74 2.73 6.58
C SER A 40 17.09 4.10 6.39
N THR A 41 16.16 4.19 5.44
CA THR A 41 15.39 5.41 5.14
C THR A 41 14.01 5.00 4.62
N MET A 42 13.02 5.88 4.79
CA MET A 42 11.70 5.75 4.18
C MET A 42 11.58 6.54 2.87
N ASN A 43 12.67 7.19 2.42
CA ASN A 43 12.73 7.86 1.13
C ASN A 43 13.27 6.90 0.07
N PRO A 44 12.43 6.38 -0.85
CA PRO A 44 12.84 5.42 -1.87
C PRO A 44 13.80 6.00 -2.91
N ASN A 45 13.87 7.33 -3.03
CA ASN A 45 14.76 8.02 -3.97
C ASN A 45 16.20 8.08 -3.47
N LEU A 46 16.45 7.79 -2.18
CA LEU A 46 17.78 7.76 -1.57
C LEU A 46 18.38 6.35 -1.43
N SER A 47 17.66 5.32 -1.83
CA SER A 47 18.13 3.94 -1.74
C SER A 47 17.44 3.06 -2.78
N GLY A 48 18.22 2.27 -3.51
CA GLY A 48 17.73 1.23 -4.41
C GLY A 48 17.49 -0.13 -3.73
N GLY A 49 17.55 -0.20 -2.40
CA GLY A 49 17.39 -1.45 -1.67
C GLY A 49 15.91 -1.88 -1.59
N THR A 50 15.66 -3.19 -1.74
CA THR A 50 14.30 -3.75 -1.67
C THR A 50 13.60 -3.42 -0.35
N LYS A 51 14.34 -3.45 0.77
CA LYS A 51 13.78 -3.13 2.09
C LYS A 51 13.28 -1.69 2.21
N GLU A 52 13.94 -0.73 1.57
CA GLU A 52 13.54 0.67 1.53
C GLU A 52 12.34 0.87 0.61
N LEU A 53 12.35 0.26 -0.57
CA LEU A 53 11.24 0.33 -1.52
C LEU A 53 9.95 -0.27 -0.95
N GLU A 54 10.03 -1.44 -0.31
CA GLU A 54 8.86 -2.07 0.30
C GLU A 54 8.38 -1.31 1.54
N ALA A 55 9.27 -0.87 2.42
CA ALA A 55 8.90 -0.11 3.61
C ALA A 55 8.28 1.25 3.24
N SER A 56 8.85 1.98 2.28
CA SER A 56 8.32 3.26 1.83
C SER A 56 6.93 3.13 1.18
N SER A 57 6.63 1.98 0.57
CA SER A 57 5.31 1.72 -0.03
C SER A 57 4.15 1.69 0.96
N VAL A 58 4.44 1.64 2.26
CA VAL A 58 3.43 1.73 3.34
C VAL A 58 2.98 3.17 3.58
N VAL A 59 3.84 4.15 3.28
CA VAL A 59 3.61 5.58 3.57
C VAL A 59 3.57 6.46 2.33
N LEU A 60 4.10 5.98 1.20
CA LEU A 60 4.14 6.69 -0.07
C LEU A 60 3.36 5.94 -1.13
N GLU A 61 2.58 6.67 -1.90
CA GLU A 61 1.77 6.13 -2.98
C GLU A 61 2.29 6.66 -4.33
N PRO A 62 2.57 5.78 -5.32
CA PRO A 62 3.06 6.19 -6.64
C PRO A 62 1.92 6.64 -7.55
N LEU A 63 2.24 7.25 -8.70
CA LEU A 63 1.27 7.51 -9.77
C LEU A 63 0.62 6.21 -10.26
N ALA A 64 1.43 5.17 -10.46
CA ALA A 64 1.00 3.84 -10.88
C ALA A 64 1.97 2.78 -10.35
N ARG A 65 1.53 1.53 -10.25
CA ARG A 65 2.37 0.38 -9.89
C ARG A 65 1.89 -0.89 -10.58
N TYR A 66 2.73 -1.90 -10.61
CA TYR A 66 2.35 -3.21 -11.11
C TYR A 66 1.55 -4.01 -10.08
N ASP A 67 0.48 -4.66 -10.53
CA ASP A 67 -0.26 -5.64 -9.74
C ASP A 67 0.48 -7.00 -9.71
N HIS A 68 -0.11 -7.99 -9.02
CA HIS A 68 0.45 -9.35 -8.92
C HIS A 68 0.45 -10.14 -10.25
N ASN A 69 -0.25 -9.67 -11.28
CA ASN A 69 -0.26 -10.26 -12.62
C ASN A 69 0.70 -9.53 -13.57
N GLY A 70 1.40 -8.49 -13.10
CA GLY A 70 2.29 -7.67 -13.92
C GLY A 70 1.57 -6.59 -14.74
N ASN A 71 0.30 -6.29 -14.48
CA ASN A 71 -0.39 -5.19 -15.14
C ASN A 71 -0.09 -3.87 -14.42
N LEU A 72 0.13 -2.82 -15.20
CA LEU A 72 0.25 -1.47 -14.65
C LEU A 72 -1.13 -0.94 -14.27
N VAL A 73 -1.30 -0.59 -13.00
CA VAL A 73 -2.57 -0.08 -12.44
C VAL A 73 -2.39 1.30 -11.84
N PRO A 74 -3.37 2.22 -11.99
CA PRO A 74 -3.25 3.58 -11.48
C PRO A 74 -3.47 3.63 -9.96
N TYR A 75 -2.67 4.45 -9.28
CA TYR A 75 -2.78 4.75 -7.85
C TYR A 75 -3.16 6.21 -7.63
N LEU A 76 -2.20 7.16 -7.62
CA LEU A 76 -2.50 8.60 -7.57
C LEU A 76 -3.00 9.11 -8.93
N ALA A 77 -2.60 8.45 -10.02
CA ALA A 77 -3.09 8.79 -11.36
C ALA A 77 -4.57 8.41 -11.53
N ALA A 78 -5.31 9.20 -12.28
CA ALA A 78 -6.70 8.94 -12.68
C ALA A 78 -6.82 7.75 -13.64
N GLY A 79 -5.78 7.51 -14.45
CA GLY A 79 -5.68 6.40 -15.39
C GLY A 79 -4.25 6.20 -15.87
N ILE A 80 -4.00 5.13 -16.62
CA ILE A 80 -2.72 4.87 -17.25
C ILE A 80 -2.68 5.61 -18.61
N PRO A 81 -1.68 6.47 -18.85
CA PRO A 81 -1.53 7.14 -20.15
C PRO A 81 -1.27 6.13 -21.27
N THR A 82 -1.95 6.31 -22.38
CA THR A 82 -1.78 5.54 -23.61
C THR A 82 -1.93 6.46 -24.82
N VAL A 83 -1.48 6.02 -26.00
CA VAL A 83 -1.74 6.75 -27.24
C VAL A 83 -3.25 6.81 -27.51
N ALA A 84 -3.98 5.72 -27.23
CA ALA A 84 -5.42 5.63 -27.49
C ALA A 84 -6.26 6.61 -26.67
N ASN A 85 -5.83 6.97 -25.45
CA ASN A 85 -6.52 7.96 -24.62
C ASN A 85 -5.91 9.36 -24.66
N GLY A 86 -4.92 9.59 -25.53
CA GLY A 86 -4.23 10.87 -25.67
C GLY A 86 -3.23 11.21 -24.57
N GLY A 87 -3.04 10.32 -23.58
CA GLY A 87 -2.09 10.50 -22.51
C GLY A 87 -0.64 10.30 -22.94
N VAL A 88 -0.42 9.64 -24.07
CA VAL A 88 0.88 9.53 -24.75
C VAL A 88 0.75 10.17 -26.12
N ALA A 89 1.66 11.07 -26.47
CA ALA A 89 1.68 11.70 -27.80
C ALA A 89 1.90 10.63 -28.90
N GLU A 90 1.32 10.83 -30.08
CA GLU A 90 1.43 9.90 -31.20
C GLU A 90 2.89 9.69 -31.65
N ASP A 91 3.72 10.72 -31.55
CA ASP A 91 5.15 10.70 -31.85
C ASP A 91 6.01 10.15 -30.67
N LEU A 92 5.38 9.73 -29.59
CA LEU A 92 6.00 9.17 -28.38
C LEU A 92 6.98 10.12 -27.68
N THR A 93 6.89 11.43 -27.90
CA THR A 93 7.81 12.42 -27.31
C THR A 93 7.36 12.92 -25.94
N SER A 94 6.09 12.72 -25.56
CA SER A 94 5.55 13.18 -24.28
C SER A 94 4.52 12.23 -23.71
N ILE A 95 4.46 12.24 -22.35
CA ILE A 95 3.47 11.51 -21.56
C ILE A 95 2.82 12.51 -20.60
N THR A 96 1.50 12.56 -20.61
CA THR A 96 0.70 13.39 -19.70
C THR A 96 0.02 12.50 -18.66
N TRP A 97 0.30 12.74 -17.39
CA TRP A 97 -0.36 12.09 -16.28
C TRP A 97 -1.45 12.99 -15.71
N GLU A 98 -2.63 12.44 -15.50
CA GLU A 98 -3.71 13.12 -14.80
C GLU A 98 -3.82 12.56 -13.38
N LEU A 99 -3.90 13.42 -12.37
CA LEU A 99 -4.10 13.02 -10.98
C LEU A 99 -5.59 12.81 -10.71
N LYS A 100 -5.92 11.87 -9.83
CA LYS A 100 -7.26 11.76 -9.26
C LYS A 100 -7.65 13.07 -8.60
N GLN A 101 -8.92 13.43 -8.65
CA GLN A 101 -9.42 14.65 -8.00
C GLN A 101 -9.54 14.47 -6.49
N GLY A 102 -9.25 15.53 -5.75
CA GLY A 102 -9.46 15.57 -4.29
C GLY A 102 -8.48 14.76 -3.46
N ILE A 103 -7.32 14.35 -4.01
CA ILE A 103 -6.27 13.66 -3.25
C ILE A 103 -5.71 14.61 -2.19
N LYS A 104 -5.41 14.05 -1.03
CA LYS A 104 -4.84 14.78 0.10
C LYS A 104 -3.67 14.05 0.70
N TRP A 105 -2.74 14.81 1.24
CA TRP A 105 -1.72 14.33 2.15
C TRP A 105 -2.34 13.88 3.49
N SER A 106 -1.58 13.14 4.29
CA SER A 106 -2.02 12.67 5.61
C SER A 106 -2.37 13.79 6.60
N ASP A 107 -1.84 14.99 6.40
CA ASP A 107 -2.15 16.20 7.18
C ASP A 107 -3.42 16.94 6.70
N GLY A 108 -4.03 16.45 5.61
CA GLY A 108 -5.24 17.02 5.01
C GLY A 108 -5.01 18.07 3.95
N SER A 109 -3.78 18.50 3.70
CA SER A 109 -3.43 19.41 2.59
C SER A 109 -3.67 18.75 1.23
N ALA A 110 -3.93 19.55 0.19
CA ALA A 110 -4.16 19.02 -1.16
C ALA A 110 -2.84 18.53 -1.77
N LEU A 111 -2.86 17.31 -2.36
CA LEU A 111 -1.80 16.83 -3.23
C LEU A 111 -2.08 17.31 -4.65
N THR A 112 -1.08 17.90 -5.30
CA THR A 112 -1.20 18.56 -6.58
C THR A 112 -0.11 18.11 -7.56
N ALA A 113 -0.22 18.54 -8.82
CA ALA A 113 0.83 18.29 -9.82
C ALA A 113 2.19 18.90 -9.42
N ALA A 114 2.22 19.97 -8.63
CA ALA A 114 3.46 20.55 -8.14
C ALA A 114 4.27 19.60 -7.26
N ASP A 115 3.59 18.73 -6.47
CA ASP A 115 4.25 17.73 -5.63
C ASP A 115 4.92 16.64 -6.49
N VAL A 116 4.31 16.29 -7.63
CA VAL A 116 4.88 15.34 -8.59
C VAL A 116 6.09 15.95 -9.30
N VAL A 117 5.99 17.21 -9.72
CA VAL A 117 7.09 17.97 -10.33
C VAL A 117 8.27 18.09 -9.36
N PHE A 118 8.00 18.44 -8.10
CA PHE A 118 9.03 18.48 -7.06
C PHE A 118 9.78 17.14 -6.94
N THR A 119 9.04 16.01 -6.97
CA THR A 119 9.68 14.69 -6.87
C THR A 119 10.59 14.43 -8.07
N TYR A 120 10.18 14.82 -9.28
CA TYR A 120 11.00 14.71 -10.48
C TYR A 120 12.28 15.55 -10.36
N GLU A 121 12.16 16.83 -9.99
CA GLU A 121 13.29 17.73 -9.80
C GLU A 121 14.26 17.18 -8.74
N TYR A 122 13.72 16.71 -7.61
CA TYR A 122 14.52 16.11 -6.54
C TYR A 122 15.32 14.87 -6.98
N CYS A 123 14.81 14.09 -7.94
CA CYS A 123 15.50 12.91 -8.45
C CYS A 123 16.49 13.19 -9.56
N THR A 124 16.45 14.40 -10.17
CA THR A 124 17.28 14.76 -11.33
C THR A 124 18.41 15.74 -10.99
N ASP A 125 18.40 16.35 -9.79
CA ASP A 125 19.48 17.17 -9.24
C ASP A 125 20.64 16.29 -8.71
#